data_5f3e00f7e0da3915b514d88b15c3f97f
#
_entry.id   5f3e00f7e0da3915b514d88b15c3f97f
#
_cell.length_a   1.000
_cell.length_b   1.000
_cell.length_c   1.000
_cell.angle_alpha   90.00
_cell.angle_beta   90.00
_cell.angle_gamma   90.00
#
_symmetry.space_group_name_H-M   'P 1'
#
loop_
_entity.id
_entity.type
_entity.pdbx_description
1 polymer ?
#
loop_
_entity_poly.entity_id
_entity_poly.type
_entity_poly.pdbx_seq_one_letter_code
_entity_poly.pdbx_strand_id
1 'polypeptide(L)'
;MSTHSASTRTQSFQHRPPADTGECSCPIHANGDPFTAPLGIRFADHVGVEPIDRETAAAVYEAHHSYMGSLPSVNLAHHGLYFQDSLVGAITYRYPLISKKRIRYGVDGQLCPEPVEIDSLPAEIRATARRVLPSTDTPVVDSEVISGDSLVEAARICMGVRMPNLASAALARSQERFLQADDRNTRFLLTWVRSDYDGAMVRALQDKGWTCTGYREPGQASNRENKPIRERYKWRFLCPVDTAREQSTLARWSQ
;
A
#
# COMPACT_ATOMS: atom_id res chain seq x y z
N MET A 1 15.62 -48.39 17.66
CA MET A 1 15.58 -47.30 16.66
C MET A 1 14.69 -46.22 17.19
N SER A 2 15.27 -45.18 17.79
CA SER A 2 14.48 -44.04 18.33
C SER A 2 14.27 -43.02 17.22
N THR A 3 13.04 -42.87 16.78
CA THR A 3 12.63 -41.79 15.88
C THR A 3 12.58 -40.50 16.67
N HIS A 4 13.59 -39.65 16.56
CA HIS A 4 13.51 -38.28 17.03
C HIS A 4 12.55 -37.53 16.13
N SER A 5 11.34 -37.32 16.60
CA SER A 5 10.42 -36.35 16.03
C SER A 5 11.01 -34.96 16.26
N ALA A 6 11.51 -34.35 15.19
CA ALA A 6 11.97 -32.96 15.23
C ALA A 6 10.74 -32.06 15.47
N SER A 7 10.59 -31.56 16.68
CA SER A 7 9.58 -30.54 17.00
C SER A 7 9.92 -29.29 16.19
N THR A 8 9.16 -29.02 15.15
CA THR A 8 9.28 -27.81 14.35
C THR A 8 8.86 -26.62 15.24
N ARG A 9 9.82 -25.77 15.60
CA ARG A 9 9.52 -24.55 16.33
C ARG A 9 8.70 -23.64 15.43
N THR A 10 7.55 -23.21 15.90
CA THR A 10 6.66 -22.28 15.20
C THR A 10 6.61 -20.95 15.94
N GLN A 11 6.36 -19.88 15.19
CA GLN A 11 6.07 -18.54 15.72
C GLN A 11 4.60 -18.20 15.40
N SER A 12 3.92 -17.55 16.34
CA SER A 12 2.55 -17.07 16.14
C SER A 12 2.53 -15.60 15.77
N PHE A 13 1.62 -15.21 14.91
CA PHE A 13 1.40 -13.83 14.50
C PHE A 13 0.07 -13.35 15.06
N GLN A 14 0.11 -12.15 15.66
CA GLN A 14 -1.11 -11.54 16.14
C GLN A 14 -1.90 -10.96 14.98
N HIS A 15 -3.21 -11.22 14.96
CA HIS A 15 -4.13 -10.46 14.14
C HIS A 15 -4.06 -8.98 14.51
N ARG A 16 -4.19 -8.13 13.52
CA ARG A 16 -4.42 -6.72 13.78
C ARG A 16 -5.85 -6.61 14.31
N PRO A 17 -6.07 -6.11 15.53
CA PRO A 17 -7.44 -5.99 16.06
C PRO A 17 -8.26 -5.11 15.12
N PRO A 18 -9.55 -5.42 14.92
CA PRO A 18 -10.48 -4.51 14.26
C PRO A 18 -10.51 -3.16 15.01
N ALA A 19 -10.93 -2.12 14.33
CA ALA A 19 -11.02 -0.78 14.91
C ALA A 19 -12.03 -0.68 16.08
N ASP A 20 -13.00 -1.61 16.10
CA ASP A 20 -13.98 -1.76 17.16
C ASP A 20 -13.93 -3.19 17.73
N THR A 21 -14.19 -3.31 19.03
CA THR A 21 -14.11 -4.56 19.81
C THR A 21 -15.29 -5.51 19.60
N GLY A 22 -16.04 -5.38 18.50
CA GLY A 22 -17.13 -6.28 18.13
C GLY A 22 -16.65 -7.60 17.51
N GLU A 23 -17.51 -8.60 17.48
CA GLU A 23 -17.25 -9.84 16.76
C GLU A 23 -16.98 -9.53 15.28
N CYS A 24 -15.78 -9.88 14.80
CA CYS A 24 -15.38 -9.65 13.43
C CYS A 24 -15.83 -10.79 12.55
N SER A 25 -16.73 -10.51 11.60
CA SER A 25 -17.16 -11.46 10.58
C SER A 25 -16.21 -11.50 9.36
N CYS A 26 -15.07 -10.83 9.44
CA CYS A 26 -14.09 -10.77 8.36
C CYS A 26 -13.52 -12.16 8.04
N PRO A 27 -13.32 -12.50 6.75
CA PRO A 27 -12.72 -13.76 6.33
C PRO A 27 -11.35 -14.07 6.96
N ILE A 28 -10.60 -13.03 7.37
CA ILE A 28 -9.31 -13.20 8.09
C ILE A 28 -9.50 -13.84 9.47
N HIS A 29 -10.64 -13.59 10.13
CA HIS A 29 -10.96 -14.12 11.47
C HIS A 29 -11.86 -15.35 11.45
N ALA A 30 -12.38 -15.74 10.29
CA ALA A 30 -13.35 -16.83 10.19
C ALA A 30 -12.84 -18.18 10.75
N ASN A 31 -11.53 -18.36 10.82
CA ASN A 31 -10.90 -19.59 11.27
C ASN A 31 -10.41 -19.55 12.73
N GLY A 32 -10.52 -18.42 13.43
CA GLY A 32 -10.24 -18.30 14.88
C GLY A 32 -8.82 -18.60 15.35
N ASP A 33 -7.99 -19.21 14.54
CA ASP A 33 -6.65 -19.65 14.91
C ASP A 33 -5.59 -18.57 14.69
N PRO A 34 -4.63 -18.42 15.62
CA PRO A 34 -3.50 -17.54 15.39
C PRO A 34 -2.68 -18.08 14.21
N PHE A 35 -2.29 -17.19 13.29
CA PHE A 35 -1.37 -17.56 12.22
C PHE A 35 -0.07 -18.08 12.80
N THR A 36 0.32 -19.27 12.42
CA THR A 36 1.58 -19.87 12.82
C THR A 36 2.45 -20.14 11.59
N ALA A 37 3.75 -19.98 11.75
CA ALA A 37 4.70 -20.32 10.70
C ALA A 37 5.98 -20.88 11.32
N PRO A 38 6.71 -21.77 10.62
CA PRO A 38 8.02 -22.23 11.05
C PRO A 38 8.97 -21.07 11.30
N LEU A 39 9.85 -21.19 12.31
CA LEU A 39 10.91 -20.21 12.51
C LEU A 39 11.88 -20.24 11.32
N GLY A 40 12.30 -19.03 10.89
CA GLY A 40 13.31 -18.89 9.83
C GLY A 40 12.75 -18.93 8.41
N ILE A 41 11.43 -19.05 8.21
CA ILE A 41 10.88 -18.93 6.85
C ILE A 41 10.98 -17.47 6.35
N ARG A 42 11.18 -17.35 5.05
CA ARG A 42 11.09 -16.05 4.36
C ARG A 42 9.64 -15.80 3.98
N PHE A 43 8.96 -14.91 4.71
CA PHE A 43 7.53 -14.63 4.48
C PHE A 43 7.23 -14.23 3.04
N ALA A 44 8.15 -13.50 2.40
CA ALA A 44 8.01 -13.12 1.02
C ALA A 44 7.74 -14.31 0.09
N ASP A 45 8.31 -15.46 0.37
CA ASP A 45 8.19 -16.64 -0.49
C ASP A 45 6.80 -17.31 -0.38
N HIS A 46 6.07 -17.01 0.69
CA HIS A 46 4.77 -17.63 1.01
C HIS A 46 3.58 -16.68 0.84
N VAL A 47 3.81 -15.43 0.41
CA VAL A 47 2.74 -14.48 0.13
C VAL A 47 2.18 -14.73 -1.26
N GLY A 48 0.92 -15.16 -1.34
CA GLY A 48 0.13 -15.22 -2.57
C GLY A 48 -0.67 -13.94 -2.80
N VAL A 49 -0.98 -13.67 -4.07
CA VAL A 49 -1.91 -12.59 -4.45
C VAL A 49 -2.89 -13.11 -5.49
N GLU A 50 -4.17 -13.09 -5.17
CA GLU A 50 -5.23 -13.59 -6.03
C GLU A 50 -6.34 -12.54 -6.23
N PRO A 51 -7.03 -12.53 -7.37
CA PRO A 51 -8.24 -11.74 -7.50
C PRO A 51 -9.29 -12.18 -6.49
N ILE A 52 -9.96 -11.21 -5.88
CA ILE A 52 -11.11 -11.45 -5.01
C ILE A 52 -12.29 -10.60 -5.45
N ASP A 53 -13.48 -11.00 -5.06
CA ASP A 53 -14.66 -10.21 -5.30
C ASP A 53 -14.72 -8.94 -4.43
N ARG A 54 -15.65 -8.06 -4.79
CA ARG A 54 -15.85 -6.78 -4.10
C ARG A 54 -16.32 -6.96 -2.65
N GLU A 55 -17.12 -7.98 -2.39
CA GLU A 55 -17.71 -8.24 -1.07
C GLU A 55 -16.63 -8.69 -0.09
N THR A 56 -15.79 -9.64 -0.49
CA THR A 56 -14.62 -10.07 0.28
C THR A 56 -13.66 -8.92 0.57
N ALA A 57 -13.36 -8.09 -0.43
CA ALA A 57 -12.51 -6.92 -0.23
C ALA A 57 -13.14 -5.91 0.74
N ALA A 58 -14.45 -5.66 0.62
CA ALA A 58 -15.18 -4.77 1.52
C ALA A 58 -15.12 -5.23 2.96
N ALA A 59 -15.36 -6.53 3.21
CA ALA A 59 -15.29 -7.12 4.55
C ALA A 59 -13.90 -6.95 5.20
N VAL A 60 -12.82 -7.13 4.42
CA VAL A 60 -11.46 -6.90 4.90
C VAL A 60 -11.25 -5.43 5.30
N TYR A 61 -11.73 -4.49 4.49
CA TYR A 61 -11.53 -3.07 4.78
C TYR A 61 -12.40 -2.57 5.92
N GLU A 62 -13.63 -3.04 6.02
CA GLU A 62 -14.52 -2.70 7.13
C GLU A 62 -13.92 -3.11 8.47
N ALA A 63 -13.38 -4.33 8.53
CA ALA A 63 -12.80 -4.87 9.75
C ALA A 63 -11.42 -4.30 10.10
N HIS A 64 -10.56 -4.03 9.12
CA HIS A 64 -9.13 -3.81 9.36
C HIS A 64 -8.57 -2.49 8.85
N HIS A 65 -9.29 -1.78 7.96
CA HIS A 65 -8.77 -0.52 7.44
C HIS A 65 -8.98 0.61 8.45
N SER A 66 -7.92 1.22 8.90
CA SER A 66 -7.89 2.13 10.06
C SER A 66 -8.78 3.38 9.99
N TYR A 67 -9.27 3.76 8.80
CA TYR A 67 -10.06 5.00 8.67
C TYR A 67 -11.04 5.03 7.49
N MET A 68 -11.10 4.00 6.67
CA MET A 68 -11.98 3.95 5.50
C MET A 68 -12.42 2.52 5.20
N GLY A 69 -13.38 2.00 5.95
CA GLY A 69 -13.98 0.69 5.71
C GLY A 69 -14.70 0.57 4.38
N SER A 70 -15.22 1.69 3.82
CA SER A 70 -15.96 1.64 2.56
C SER A 70 -15.04 1.58 1.33
N LEU A 71 -15.43 0.79 0.34
CA LEU A 71 -14.80 0.77 -0.97
C LEU A 71 -15.23 1.97 -1.84
N PRO A 72 -14.36 2.41 -2.76
CA PRO A 72 -14.76 3.30 -3.85
C PRO A 72 -15.89 2.70 -4.67
N SER A 73 -16.72 3.55 -5.31
CA SER A 73 -17.83 3.09 -6.14
C SER A 73 -17.37 2.36 -7.40
N VAL A 74 -16.28 2.84 -8.02
CA VAL A 74 -15.69 2.26 -9.22
C VAL A 74 -14.30 1.77 -8.92
N ASN A 75 -14.07 0.49 -9.17
CA ASN A 75 -12.77 -0.16 -8.97
C ASN A 75 -12.36 -0.90 -10.23
N LEU A 76 -11.06 -1.06 -10.41
CA LEU A 76 -10.44 -1.77 -11.52
C LEU A 76 -10.13 -3.22 -11.15
N ALA A 77 -9.63 -3.42 -9.94
CA ALA A 77 -9.29 -4.74 -9.42
C ALA A 77 -9.31 -4.76 -7.90
N HIS A 78 -9.62 -5.93 -7.35
CA HIS A 78 -9.45 -6.27 -5.95
C HIS A 78 -8.54 -7.48 -5.85
N HIS A 79 -7.48 -7.37 -5.07
CA HIS A 79 -6.55 -8.45 -4.80
C HIS A 79 -6.62 -8.85 -3.34
N GLY A 80 -6.86 -10.12 -3.07
CA GLY A 80 -6.65 -10.75 -1.78
C GLY A 80 -5.17 -11.09 -1.59
N LEU A 81 -4.68 -10.87 -0.39
CA LEU A 81 -3.32 -11.19 0.01
C LEU A 81 -3.38 -12.44 0.86
N TYR A 82 -2.68 -13.47 0.45
CA TYR A 82 -2.72 -14.78 1.08
C TYR A 82 -1.35 -15.13 1.65
N PHE A 83 -1.37 -15.74 2.82
CA PHE A 83 -0.20 -16.39 3.39
C PHE A 83 -0.58 -17.85 3.68
N GLN A 84 0.04 -18.80 2.98
CA GLN A 84 -0.30 -20.22 3.09
C GLN A 84 -1.82 -20.46 3.01
N ASP A 85 -2.46 -20.05 1.95
CA ASP A 85 -3.89 -20.20 1.68
C ASP A 85 -4.85 -19.40 2.60
N SER A 86 -4.31 -18.72 3.60
CA SER A 86 -5.12 -17.86 4.48
C SER A 86 -5.13 -16.42 4.00
N LEU A 87 -6.31 -15.83 3.85
CA LEU A 87 -6.47 -14.42 3.52
C LEU A 87 -5.93 -13.56 4.68
N VAL A 88 -4.96 -12.68 4.39
CA VAL A 88 -4.29 -11.84 5.39
C VAL A 88 -4.41 -10.34 5.11
N GLY A 89 -5.04 -9.96 4.02
CA GLY A 89 -5.24 -8.57 3.66
C GLY A 89 -5.86 -8.39 2.28
N ALA A 90 -5.99 -7.15 1.85
CA ALA A 90 -6.47 -6.81 0.52
C ALA A 90 -5.86 -5.52 -0.04
N ILE A 91 -5.75 -5.44 -1.38
CA ILE A 91 -5.38 -4.24 -2.12
C ILE A 91 -6.43 -3.98 -3.20
N THR A 92 -6.91 -2.73 -3.30
CA THR A 92 -7.88 -2.33 -4.33
C THR A 92 -7.31 -1.23 -5.21
N TYR A 93 -7.40 -1.43 -6.52
CA TYR A 93 -7.02 -0.49 -7.56
C TYR A 93 -8.26 0.19 -8.14
N ARG A 94 -8.13 1.48 -8.48
CA ARG A 94 -9.19 2.27 -9.13
C ARG A 94 -8.64 3.34 -10.06
N TYR A 95 -9.50 3.96 -10.82
CA TYR A 95 -9.19 5.24 -11.44
C TYR A 95 -8.96 6.31 -10.37
N PRO A 96 -7.91 7.14 -10.50
CA PRO A 96 -7.66 8.22 -9.56
C PRO A 96 -8.74 9.31 -9.66
N LEU A 97 -8.99 10.01 -8.57
CA LEU A 97 -9.92 11.16 -8.55
C LEU A 97 -9.25 12.47 -9.02
N ILE A 98 -8.23 12.36 -9.85
CA ILE A 98 -7.52 13.50 -10.45
C ILE A 98 -7.54 13.35 -11.98
N SER A 99 -7.90 14.43 -12.68
CA SER A 99 -7.95 14.42 -14.14
C SER A 99 -6.59 14.65 -14.79
N LYS A 100 -5.72 15.38 -14.12
CA LYS A 100 -4.36 15.70 -14.60
C LYS A 100 -3.37 15.75 -13.45
N LYS A 101 -2.13 15.36 -13.71
CA LYS A 101 -1.03 15.41 -12.73
C LYS A 101 0.25 15.90 -13.39
N ARG A 102 0.90 16.88 -12.76
CA ARG A 102 2.26 17.27 -13.12
C ARG A 102 3.24 16.31 -12.47
N ILE A 103 4.10 15.73 -13.29
CA ILE A 103 5.23 14.90 -12.90
C ILE A 103 6.48 15.74 -13.09
N ARG A 104 7.44 15.62 -12.19
CA ARG A 104 8.71 16.35 -12.20
C ARG A 104 9.85 15.35 -12.13
N TYR A 105 10.90 15.62 -12.89
CA TYR A 105 12.06 14.75 -13.01
C TYR A 105 13.34 15.50 -12.65
N GLY A 106 14.20 14.83 -11.91
CA GLY A 106 15.58 15.26 -11.65
C GLY A 106 16.54 14.84 -12.76
N VAL A 107 17.81 15.17 -12.58
CA VAL A 107 18.89 14.93 -13.57
C VAL A 107 18.95 13.48 -14.03
N ASP A 108 18.72 12.54 -13.12
CA ASP A 108 18.80 11.09 -13.41
C ASP A 108 17.45 10.50 -13.81
N GLY A 109 16.47 11.32 -14.22
CA GLY A 109 15.12 10.88 -14.53
C GLY A 109 14.29 10.43 -13.32
N GLN A 110 14.82 10.57 -12.11
CA GLN A 110 14.09 10.22 -10.88
C GLN A 110 12.94 11.19 -10.63
N LEU A 111 11.87 10.69 -10.00
CA LEU A 111 10.75 11.53 -9.63
C LEU A 111 11.14 12.54 -8.56
N CYS A 112 10.83 13.80 -8.79
CA CYS A 112 11.01 14.87 -7.82
C CYS A 112 9.69 15.24 -7.12
N PRO A 113 9.75 15.63 -5.84
CA PRO A 113 8.58 16.14 -5.13
C PRO A 113 8.14 17.50 -5.67
N GLU A 114 6.90 17.84 -5.40
CA GLU A 114 6.48 19.24 -5.47
C GLU A 114 7.30 20.06 -4.46
N PRO A 115 7.58 21.33 -4.73
CA PRO A 115 8.27 22.17 -3.77
C PRO A 115 7.51 22.20 -2.45
N VAL A 116 8.19 21.84 -1.37
CA VAL A 116 7.63 21.83 -0.01
C VAL A 116 8.63 22.53 0.89
N GLU A 117 8.23 23.65 1.46
CA GLU A 117 8.96 24.25 2.58
C GLU A 117 8.69 23.43 3.85
N ILE A 118 9.57 22.48 4.14
CA ILE A 118 9.39 21.56 5.26
C ILE A 118 9.24 22.32 6.58
N ASP A 119 9.95 23.42 6.75
CA ASP A 119 9.92 24.22 7.98
C ASP A 119 8.61 25.02 8.14
N SER A 120 7.88 25.26 7.06
CA SER A 120 6.55 25.85 7.10
C SER A 120 5.44 24.85 7.48
N LEU A 121 5.72 23.54 7.43
CA LEU A 121 4.75 22.52 7.79
C LEU A 121 4.46 22.52 9.30
N PRO A 122 3.25 22.10 9.71
CA PRO A 122 2.92 21.90 11.11
C PRO A 122 3.91 20.97 11.81
N ALA A 123 4.22 21.26 13.08
CA ALA A 123 5.26 20.57 13.85
C ALA A 123 5.03 19.04 13.90
N GLU A 124 3.78 18.62 13.99
CA GLU A 124 3.37 17.21 14.10
C GLU A 124 3.72 16.36 12.86
N ILE A 125 3.86 16.98 11.67
CA ILE A 125 4.21 16.25 10.44
C ILE A 125 5.61 16.56 9.93
N ARG A 126 6.28 17.59 10.45
CA ARG A 126 7.60 18.04 9.97
C ARG A 126 8.66 16.95 10.04
N ALA A 127 8.73 16.22 11.15
CA ALA A 127 9.67 15.13 11.31
C ALA A 127 9.41 14.00 10.32
N THR A 128 8.13 13.68 10.06
CA THR A 128 7.75 12.69 9.05
C THR A 128 8.05 13.20 7.64
N ALA A 129 7.79 14.47 7.35
CA ALA A 129 8.10 15.08 6.05
C ALA A 129 9.58 14.92 5.68
N ARG A 130 10.50 15.24 6.61
CA ARG A 130 11.95 15.09 6.40
C ARG A 130 12.39 13.65 6.09
N ARG A 131 11.65 12.66 6.58
CA ARG A 131 11.94 11.23 6.35
C ARG A 131 11.31 10.70 5.06
N VAL A 132 10.14 11.24 4.70
CA VAL A 132 9.30 10.69 3.61
C VAL A 132 9.56 11.36 2.28
N LEU A 133 9.76 12.68 2.29
CA LEU A 133 10.06 13.44 1.08
C LEU A 133 11.52 13.20 0.68
N PRO A 134 11.82 12.95 -0.61
CA PRO A 134 13.19 13.01 -1.12
C PRO A 134 13.79 14.40 -0.87
N SER A 135 15.12 14.49 -0.95
CA SER A 135 15.77 15.80 -0.88
C SER A 135 15.16 16.75 -1.91
N THR A 136 14.77 17.93 -1.45
CA THR A 136 14.26 19.00 -2.31
C THR A 136 15.37 19.74 -3.05
N ASP A 137 16.63 19.41 -2.75
CA ASP A 137 17.81 20.04 -3.36
C ASP A 137 18.12 19.48 -4.75
N THR A 138 17.47 18.39 -5.15
CA THR A 138 17.62 17.84 -6.48
C THR A 138 17.01 18.79 -7.51
N PRO A 139 17.80 19.35 -8.44
CA PRO A 139 17.26 20.25 -9.45
C PRO A 139 16.24 19.54 -10.33
N VAL A 140 15.09 20.18 -10.51
CA VAL A 140 14.10 19.72 -11.47
C VAL A 140 14.57 20.15 -12.86
N VAL A 141 14.85 19.19 -13.72
CA VAL A 141 15.34 19.43 -15.09
C VAL A 141 14.25 19.29 -16.13
N ASP A 142 13.17 18.53 -15.81
CA ASP A 142 12.06 18.32 -16.73
C ASP A 142 10.73 18.18 -15.97
N SER A 143 9.64 18.44 -16.64
CA SER A 143 8.30 18.18 -16.13
C SER A 143 7.29 17.97 -17.23
N GLU A 144 6.37 17.04 -17.02
CA GLU A 144 5.24 16.78 -17.91
C GLU A 144 3.90 16.83 -17.15
N VAL A 145 2.82 17.03 -17.90
CA VAL A 145 1.47 16.92 -17.38
C VAL A 145 0.83 15.69 -18.00
N ILE A 146 0.54 14.70 -17.18
CA ILE A 146 -0.10 13.46 -17.60
C ILE A 146 -1.61 13.49 -17.34
N SER A 147 -2.37 12.76 -18.18
CA SER A 147 -3.79 12.52 -17.97
C SER A 147 -4.03 11.58 -16.79
N GLY A 148 -5.18 11.73 -16.12
CA GLY A 148 -5.64 10.76 -15.12
C GLY A 148 -5.79 9.34 -15.65
N ASP A 149 -6.03 9.18 -16.98
CA ASP A 149 -6.13 7.88 -17.64
C ASP A 149 -4.80 7.11 -17.69
N SER A 150 -3.67 7.83 -17.58
CA SER A 150 -2.33 7.25 -17.45
C SER A 150 -1.94 6.90 -16.01
N LEU A 151 -2.87 7.06 -15.07
CA LEU A 151 -2.68 6.80 -13.65
C LEU A 151 -3.62 5.71 -13.15
N VAL A 152 -3.13 4.92 -12.21
CA VAL A 152 -3.95 4.00 -11.41
C VAL A 152 -3.68 4.23 -9.94
N GLU A 153 -4.74 4.33 -9.16
CA GLU A 153 -4.61 4.51 -7.71
C GLU A 153 -4.77 3.18 -6.98
N ALA A 154 -3.74 2.75 -6.24
CA ALA A 154 -3.90 1.76 -5.18
C ALA A 154 -4.65 2.43 -4.01
N ALA A 155 -5.98 2.43 -4.13
CA ALA A 155 -6.87 3.25 -3.31
C ALA A 155 -7.05 2.73 -1.89
N ARG A 156 -6.85 1.44 -1.69
CA ARG A 156 -6.88 0.76 -0.40
C ARG A 156 -5.77 -0.27 -0.36
N ILE A 157 -4.98 -0.22 0.68
CA ILE A 157 -3.94 -1.20 1.01
C ILE A 157 -4.16 -1.55 2.47
N CYS A 158 -4.55 -2.77 2.75
CA CYS A 158 -4.88 -3.22 4.10
C CYS A 158 -4.23 -4.56 4.41
N MET A 159 -3.47 -4.62 5.49
CA MET A 159 -2.95 -5.84 6.08
C MET A 159 -3.72 -6.12 7.36
N GLY A 160 -4.44 -7.23 7.41
CA GLY A 160 -5.22 -7.65 8.59
C GLY A 160 -4.38 -8.35 9.65
N VAL A 161 -3.13 -8.69 9.34
CA VAL A 161 -2.19 -9.33 10.26
C VAL A 161 -0.88 -8.56 10.32
N ARG A 162 -0.14 -8.73 11.42
CA ARG A 162 1.19 -8.13 11.60
C ARG A 162 2.26 -9.20 11.32
N MET A 163 2.83 -9.16 10.13
CA MET A 163 3.91 -10.06 9.72
C MET A 163 5.08 -9.25 9.17
N PRO A 164 6.33 -9.62 9.47
CA PRO A 164 7.49 -8.98 8.88
C PRO A 164 7.46 -9.06 7.35
N ASN A 165 7.76 -7.95 6.68
CA ASN A 165 7.83 -7.83 5.22
C ASN A 165 6.54 -8.16 4.43
N LEU A 166 5.42 -8.44 5.10
CA LEU A 166 4.15 -8.73 4.43
C LEU A 166 3.75 -7.59 3.48
N ALA A 167 3.79 -6.36 3.96
CA ALA A 167 3.38 -5.20 3.15
C ALA A 167 4.24 -5.04 1.88
N SER A 168 5.56 -5.19 1.99
CA SER A 168 6.48 -5.05 0.85
C SER A 168 6.29 -6.18 -0.17
N ALA A 169 6.16 -7.43 0.29
CA ALA A 169 5.96 -8.58 -0.57
C ALA A 169 4.59 -8.54 -1.25
N ALA A 170 3.54 -8.26 -0.50
CA ALA A 170 2.18 -8.16 -1.01
C ALA A 170 2.02 -7.03 -2.03
N LEU A 171 2.62 -5.86 -1.74
CA LEU A 171 2.59 -4.72 -2.65
C LEU A 171 3.26 -5.07 -3.99
N ALA A 172 4.47 -5.62 -3.96
CA ALA A 172 5.20 -5.98 -5.18
C ALA A 172 4.42 -6.98 -6.04
N ARG A 173 3.90 -8.06 -5.45
CA ARG A 173 3.14 -9.09 -6.18
C ARG A 173 1.79 -8.60 -6.68
N SER A 174 1.11 -7.77 -5.87
CA SER A 174 -0.15 -7.18 -6.28
C SER A 174 0.02 -6.21 -7.45
N GLN A 175 1.08 -5.41 -7.45
CA GLN A 175 1.44 -4.53 -8.56
C GLN A 175 1.75 -5.32 -9.83
N GLU A 176 2.61 -6.34 -9.71
CA GLU A 176 2.95 -7.22 -10.82
C GLU A 176 1.70 -7.83 -11.46
N ARG A 177 0.83 -8.44 -10.63
CA ARG A 177 -0.41 -9.07 -11.11
C ARG A 177 -1.34 -8.05 -11.75
N PHE A 178 -1.48 -6.87 -11.16
CA PHE A 178 -2.29 -5.80 -11.71
C PHE A 178 -1.75 -5.37 -13.08
N LEU A 179 -0.47 -5.09 -13.20
CA LEU A 179 0.16 -4.61 -14.43
C LEU A 179 0.23 -5.67 -15.54
N GLN A 180 0.21 -6.96 -15.20
CA GLN A 180 0.09 -8.05 -16.17
C GLN A 180 -1.31 -8.14 -16.77
N ALA A 181 -2.34 -7.79 -16.01
CA ALA A 181 -3.73 -7.81 -16.45
C ALA A 181 -4.21 -6.46 -17.02
N ASP A 182 -3.43 -5.40 -16.84
CA ASP A 182 -3.79 -4.04 -17.27
C ASP A 182 -3.47 -3.85 -18.74
N ASP A 183 -4.50 -3.69 -19.55
CA ASP A 183 -4.43 -3.44 -21.01
C ASP A 183 -4.39 -1.94 -21.36
N ARG A 184 -4.45 -1.06 -20.37
CA ARG A 184 -4.44 0.39 -20.54
C ARG A 184 -3.00 0.91 -20.66
N ASN A 185 -2.88 2.13 -21.14
CA ASN A 185 -1.60 2.84 -21.19
C ASN A 185 -1.28 3.46 -19.81
N THR A 186 -1.28 2.65 -18.74
CA THR A 186 -0.91 3.09 -17.40
C THR A 186 0.58 3.36 -17.33
N ARG A 187 0.95 4.58 -16.95
CA ARG A 187 2.34 5.03 -16.82
C ARG A 187 2.80 5.11 -15.37
N PHE A 188 1.88 5.36 -14.44
CA PHE A 188 2.19 5.51 -13.02
C PHE A 188 1.13 4.87 -12.15
N LEU A 189 1.59 4.29 -11.05
CA LEU A 189 0.77 3.92 -9.91
C LEU A 189 0.80 5.05 -8.88
N LEU A 190 -0.34 5.30 -8.24
CA LEU A 190 -0.54 6.33 -7.23
C LEU A 190 -1.07 5.70 -5.93
N THR A 191 -0.61 6.16 -4.79
CA THR A 191 -1.28 5.88 -3.50
C THR A 191 -1.13 7.03 -2.52
N TRP A 192 -1.94 6.99 -1.46
CA TRP A 192 -1.97 8.00 -0.40
C TRP A 192 -1.80 7.33 0.96
N VAL A 193 -0.82 7.79 1.73
CA VAL A 193 -0.57 7.32 3.09
C VAL A 193 -0.82 8.44 4.08
N ARG A 194 -1.55 8.16 5.16
CA ARG A 194 -1.76 9.14 6.22
C ARG A 194 -0.45 9.46 6.94
N SER A 195 -0.30 10.71 7.34
CA SER A 195 0.93 11.22 7.98
C SER A 195 1.17 10.67 9.39
N ASP A 196 0.12 10.17 10.04
CA ASP A 196 0.18 9.62 11.40
C ASP A 196 0.48 8.11 11.44
N TYR A 197 0.76 7.48 10.29
CA TYR A 197 1.29 6.11 10.29
C TYR A 197 2.76 6.07 10.65
N ASP A 198 3.15 5.05 11.41
CA ASP A 198 4.49 4.85 12.00
C ASP A 198 5.63 4.60 10.99
N GLY A 199 5.31 4.56 9.71
CA GLY A 199 6.29 4.45 8.64
C GLY A 199 6.50 3.05 8.08
N ALA A 200 5.86 1.99 8.59
CA ALA A 200 6.00 0.65 8.01
C ALA A 200 5.51 0.60 6.56
N MET A 201 4.35 1.19 6.25
CA MET A 201 3.84 1.30 4.90
C MET A 201 4.70 2.22 4.03
N VAL A 202 5.19 3.32 4.58
CA VAL A 202 6.10 4.24 3.87
C VAL A 202 7.37 3.51 3.44
N ARG A 203 8.01 2.78 4.36
CA ARG A 203 9.20 1.96 4.03
C ARG A 203 8.89 0.93 2.96
N ALA A 204 7.76 0.21 3.09
CA ALA A 204 7.35 -0.80 2.10
C ALA A 204 7.17 -0.18 0.70
N LEU A 205 6.61 1.02 0.61
CA LEU A 205 6.47 1.74 -0.66
C LEU A 205 7.85 2.14 -1.21
N GLN A 206 8.69 2.78 -0.40
CA GLN A 206 10.03 3.23 -0.81
C GLN A 206 10.91 2.05 -1.26
N ASP A 207 10.90 0.94 -0.53
CA ASP A 207 11.61 -0.30 -0.89
C ASP A 207 11.15 -0.89 -2.23
N LYS A 208 9.97 -0.51 -2.69
CA LYS A 208 9.39 -0.94 -3.98
C LYS A 208 9.38 0.16 -5.05
N GLY A 209 10.26 1.13 -4.92
CA GLY A 209 10.47 2.16 -5.93
C GLY A 209 9.42 3.26 -5.97
N TRP A 210 8.56 3.35 -4.95
CA TRP A 210 7.62 4.45 -4.84
C TRP A 210 8.29 5.68 -4.25
N THR A 211 8.11 6.80 -4.91
CA THR A 211 8.63 8.10 -4.47
C THR A 211 7.51 8.95 -3.90
N CYS A 212 7.75 9.55 -2.73
CA CYS A 212 6.85 10.56 -2.20
C CYS A 212 7.01 11.86 -3.01
N THR A 213 5.97 12.24 -3.73
CA THR A 213 5.98 13.40 -4.64
C THR A 213 5.24 14.61 -4.09
N GLY A 214 4.82 14.58 -2.84
CA GLY A 214 4.16 15.69 -2.19
C GLY A 214 3.16 15.25 -1.13
N TYR A 215 2.32 16.17 -0.71
CA TYR A 215 1.31 15.92 0.31
C TYR A 215 -0.03 16.56 -0.04
N ARG A 216 -1.03 16.19 0.72
CA ARG A 216 -2.33 16.82 0.73
C ARG A 216 -2.69 17.22 2.15
N GLU A 217 -3.11 18.45 2.32
CA GLU A 217 -3.63 18.95 3.59
C GLU A 217 -4.95 18.31 4.00
N PRO A 218 -5.29 18.36 5.29
CA PRO A 218 -6.62 18.03 5.75
C PRO A 218 -7.63 18.86 4.94
N GLY A 219 -8.55 18.19 4.30
CA GLY A 219 -9.58 18.87 3.50
C GLY A 219 -10.83 19.09 4.30
N GLN A 220 -11.48 20.23 4.12
CA GLN A 220 -12.87 20.37 4.50
C GLN A 220 -13.68 19.29 3.78
N ALA A 221 -14.64 18.69 4.48
CA ALA A 221 -15.51 17.70 3.89
C ALA A 221 -16.15 18.31 2.62
N SER A 222 -15.94 17.69 1.47
CA SER A 222 -16.79 18.00 0.32
C SER A 222 -18.23 17.87 0.78
N ASN A 223 -19.15 18.70 0.30
CA ASN A 223 -20.59 18.85 0.62
C ASN A 223 -21.42 17.56 0.83
N ARG A 224 -20.86 16.53 1.39
CA ARG A 224 -21.53 15.29 1.78
C ARG A 224 -21.69 15.33 3.30
N GLU A 225 -22.89 15.65 3.73
CA GLU A 225 -23.31 15.91 5.12
C GLU A 225 -22.93 14.82 6.15
N ASN A 226 -22.43 13.64 5.75
CA ASN A 226 -22.18 12.51 6.64
C ASN A 226 -20.76 11.90 6.55
N LYS A 227 -19.76 12.62 6.03
CA LYS A 227 -18.38 12.11 6.06
C LYS A 227 -17.58 12.85 7.13
N PRO A 228 -16.93 12.12 8.05
CA PRO A 228 -16.05 12.74 9.04
C PRO A 228 -15.01 13.61 8.34
N ILE A 229 -14.81 14.81 8.86
CA ILE A 229 -13.79 15.75 8.42
C ILE A 229 -12.44 15.01 8.47
N ARG A 230 -11.71 15.01 7.37
CA ARG A 230 -10.40 14.38 7.33
C ARG A 230 -9.38 15.33 7.96
N GLU A 231 -9.10 15.13 9.18
CA GLU A 231 -8.21 15.96 9.99
C GLU A 231 -6.72 15.66 9.79
N ARG A 232 -6.37 14.74 8.85
CA ARG A 232 -4.99 14.25 8.72
C ARG A 232 -4.39 14.57 7.36
N TYR A 233 -3.15 15.02 7.37
CA TYR A 233 -2.30 15.11 6.19
C TYR A 233 -2.12 13.74 5.54
N LYS A 234 -1.89 13.72 4.22
CA LYS A 234 -1.59 12.50 3.47
C LYS A 234 -0.39 12.72 2.56
N TRP A 235 0.54 11.79 2.61
CA TRP A 235 1.65 11.72 1.68
C TRP A 235 1.19 11.09 0.38
N ARG A 236 1.60 11.68 -0.75
CA ARG A 236 1.32 11.16 -2.09
C ARG A 236 2.54 10.42 -2.60
N PHE A 237 2.37 9.15 -2.90
CA PHE A 237 3.39 8.32 -3.51
C PHE A 237 3.04 8.03 -4.96
N LEU A 238 4.06 8.09 -5.85
CA LEU A 238 4.00 7.66 -7.23
C LEU A 238 5.06 6.60 -7.47
N CYS A 239 4.74 5.64 -8.34
CA CYS A 239 5.67 4.65 -8.86
C CYS A 239 5.54 4.59 -10.38
N PRO A 240 6.61 4.83 -11.16
CA PRO A 240 6.60 4.57 -12.59
C PRO A 240 6.33 3.08 -12.84
N VAL A 241 5.54 2.76 -13.88
CA VAL A 241 5.21 1.37 -14.21
C VAL A 241 6.45 0.55 -14.57
N ASP A 242 7.41 1.16 -15.26
CA ASP A 242 8.66 0.50 -15.62
C ASP A 242 9.46 0.10 -14.38
N THR A 243 9.59 1.01 -13.39
CA THR A 243 10.20 0.69 -12.10
C THR A 243 9.47 -0.43 -11.38
N ALA A 244 8.12 -0.42 -11.39
CA ALA A 244 7.33 -1.47 -10.77
C ALA A 244 7.55 -2.85 -11.43
N ARG A 245 7.71 -2.88 -12.75
CA ARG A 245 8.02 -4.11 -13.52
C ARG A 245 9.43 -4.63 -13.25
N GLU A 246 10.42 -3.74 -13.18
CA GLU A 246 11.80 -4.10 -12.85
C GLU A 246 11.91 -4.72 -11.46
N GLN A 247 11.27 -4.13 -10.46
CA GLN A 247 11.22 -4.66 -9.08
C GLN A 247 10.60 -6.05 -9.02
N SER A 248 9.56 -6.31 -9.80
CA SER A 248 8.93 -7.62 -9.90
C SER A 248 9.86 -8.66 -10.52
N THR A 249 10.63 -8.29 -11.54
CA THR A 249 11.60 -9.17 -12.19
C THR A 249 12.74 -9.55 -11.26
N LEU A 250 13.32 -8.59 -10.54
CA LEU A 250 14.37 -8.84 -9.56
C LEU A 250 13.92 -9.78 -8.45
N ALA A 251 12.66 -9.66 -8.00
CA ALA A 251 12.10 -10.58 -7.01
C ALA A 251 12.01 -12.03 -7.49
N ARG A 252 11.87 -12.27 -8.79
CA ARG A 252 11.87 -13.62 -9.38
C ARG A 252 13.26 -14.26 -9.44
N TRP A 253 14.31 -13.45 -9.67
CA TRP A 253 15.69 -13.93 -9.76
C TRP A 253 16.35 -14.17 -8.39
N SER A 254 15.76 -13.69 -7.32
CA SER A 254 16.24 -13.89 -5.94
C SER A 254 15.66 -15.13 -5.25
N GLN A 255 14.91 -15.95 -5.97
CA GLN A 255 14.42 -17.27 -5.55
C GLN A 255 15.35 -18.37 -6.03
#